data_6705fa9805173267346e9ab4d173ae60
#
_entry.id   6705fa9805173267346e9ab4d173ae60
#
_cell.length_a   1.000
_cell.length_b   1.000
_cell.length_c   1.000
_cell.angle_alpha   90.00
_cell.angle_beta   90.00
_cell.angle_gamma   90.00
#
_symmetry.space_group_name_H-M   'P 1'
#
loop_
_entity.id
_entity.type
_entity.pdbx_description
1 polymer ?
#
loop_
_entity_poly.entity_id
_entity_poly.type
_entity_poly.pdbx_seq_one_letter_code
_entity_poly.pdbx_strand_id
1 'polypeptide(L)'
;VSLDHVVVSGEALFLIGKKYGVTVEQIKVANQMERDLIKVGQKLRIPSRAEVEAMKPPPPVEKKEEAKPTVSVKAPKEEVRPALTAVKYTRIPNEEAQRATQVVQTQAYLDRKLFSTGPIDGSDGSMHQAAIAAYKAAYPNELEWVDGKTPAVIVEMGGAYREYTLRAEDFRWIAGQSGSGGAKTSGKGGKDPDPTWEQLSTGTFLPYRSAWEYVAERFHCSEGFLRRINSVVKSTPKVGTLFLVPNVEPFEIDKAFEEPVRPEVDAAMPVVAKVLGGVWLEVRRGEKLVARVPVSAARPGLRGRGTWRILDAVARPKLVCSGEWANPPKPAGVGLGNEEVIVIPPPAGAVLPPGPNNPAGLFWVNLAKGTDPTPLPYGLHGTSIPGHLTRQESVGGFRLTNWDLARVVRLLPVGTELKWE
;
A
#
# COMPACT_ATOMS: atom_id res chain seq x y z
N VAL A 1 4.34 1.77 -44.08
CA VAL A 1 4.86 0.40 -44.24
C VAL A 1 5.03 -0.15 -42.83
N SER A 2 4.42 -1.31 -42.54
CA SER A 2 4.67 -2.03 -41.28
C SER A 2 6.12 -2.50 -41.23
N LEU A 3 6.72 -2.50 -40.06
CA LEU A 3 8.09 -2.93 -39.83
C LEU A 3 8.09 -4.22 -39.01
N ASP A 4 9.04 -5.11 -39.30
CA ASP A 4 9.30 -6.28 -38.46
C ASP A 4 10.41 -5.97 -37.47
N HIS A 5 10.19 -6.32 -36.21
CA HIS A 5 11.17 -6.22 -35.12
C HIS A 5 11.47 -7.61 -34.58
N VAL A 6 12.75 -7.96 -34.47
CA VAL A 6 13.18 -9.20 -33.81
C VAL A 6 13.57 -8.88 -32.37
N VAL A 7 12.91 -9.51 -31.43
CA VAL A 7 13.12 -9.30 -29.99
C VAL A 7 14.52 -9.76 -29.61
N VAL A 8 15.27 -8.88 -28.96
CA VAL A 8 16.59 -9.19 -28.40
C VAL A 8 16.54 -9.33 -26.88
N SER A 9 17.59 -9.86 -26.29
CA SER A 9 17.66 -10.06 -24.83
C SER A 9 17.53 -8.72 -24.08
N GLY A 10 16.65 -8.68 -23.09
CA GLY A 10 16.38 -7.48 -22.28
C GLY A 10 15.29 -6.57 -22.83
N GLU A 11 14.68 -6.88 -23.97
CA GLU A 11 13.54 -6.11 -24.48
C GLU A 11 12.20 -6.58 -23.89
N ALA A 12 11.29 -5.63 -23.69
CA ALA A 12 9.90 -5.85 -23.35
C ALA A 12 9.00 -5.10 -24.34
N LEU A 13 7.74 -5.53 -24.50
CA LEU A 13 6.80 -4.88 -25.41
C LEU A 13 6.70 -3.38 -25.22
N PHE A 14 6.78 -2.90 -23.98
CA PHE A 14 6.78 -1.49 -23.67
C PHE A 14 7.99 -0.74 -24.26
N LEU A 15 9.19 -1.32 -24.15
CA LEU A 15 10.42 -0.72 -24.70
C LEU A 15 10.37 -0.70 -26.22
N ILE A 16 9.86 -1.77 -26.83
CA ILE A 16 9.66 -1.87 -28.29
C ILE A 16 8.61 -0.84 -28.72
N GLY A 17 7.50 -0.72 -27.99
CA GLY A 17 6.46 0.28 -28.27
C GLY A 17 6.99 1.70 -28.23
N LYS A 18 7.79 2.04 -27.20
CA LYS A 18 8.45 3.35 -27.09
C LYS A 18 9.42 3.63 -28.24
N LYS A 19 10.18 2.62 -28.66
CA LYS A 19 11.14 2.73 -29.77
C LYS A 19 10.46 3.07 -31.10
N TYR A 20 9.26 2.53 -31.35
CA TYR A 20 8.53 2.70 -32.60
C TYR A 20 7.34 3.67 -32.53
N GLY A 21 7.09 4.27 -31.37
CA GLY A 21 6.00 5.24 -31.17
C GLY A 21 4.60 4.61 -31.20
N VAL A 22 4.47 3.34 -30.79
CA VAL A 22 3.22 2.60 -30.72
C VAL A 22 2.97 2.08 -29.31
N THR A 23 1.71 1.84 -28.94
CA THR A 23 1.36 1.29 -27.64
C THR A 23 1.54 -0.24 -27.60
N VAL A 24 1.68 -0.80 -26.39
CA VAL A 24 1.74 -2.25 -26.18
C VAL A 24 0.50 -2.94 -26.77
N GLU A 25 -0.69 -2.37 -26.57
CA GLU A 25 -1.93 -2.90 -27.10
C GLU A 25 -1.97 -2.91 -28.64
N GLN A 26 -1.42 -1.87 -29.28
CA GLN A 26 -1.31 -1.82 -30.74
C GLN A 26 -0.37 -2.89 -31.28
N ILE A 27 0.74 -3.16 -30.60
CA ILE A 27 1.64 -4.27 -30.96
C ILE A 27 0.92 -5.61 -30.75
N LYS A 28 0.20 -5.79 -29.65
CA LYS A 28 -0.54 -7.02 -29.36
C LYS A 28 -1.61 -7.30 -30.42
N VAL A 29 -2.41 -6.30 -30.75
CA VAL A 29 -3.45 -6.42 -31.79
C VAL A 29 -2.82 -6.76 -33.14
N ALA A 30 -1.73 -6.09 -33.51
CA ALA A 30 -1.05 -6.33 -34.79
C ALA A 30 -0.44 -7.76 -34.89
N ASN A 31 -0.16 -8.40 -33.74
CA ASN A 31 0.46 -9.72 -33.66
C ASN A 31 -0.48 -10.81 -33.11
N GLN A 32 -1.76 -10.52 -32.89
CA GLN A 32 -2.77 -11.43 -32.33
C GLN A 32 -2.32 -12.04 -30.97
N MET A 33 -1.70 -11.22 -30.12
CA MET A 33 -1.18 -11.64 -28.83
C MET A 33 -2.20 -11.36 -27.71
N GLU A 34 -2.49 -12.37 -26.90
CA GLU A 34 -3.35 -12.22 -25.71
C GLU A 34 -2.58 -11.76 -24.47
N ARG A 35 -1.28 -12.05 -24.42
CA ARG A 35 -0.41 -11.78 -23.26
C ARG A 35 0.80 -10.95 -23.67
N ASP A 36 1.39 -10.25 -22.72
CA ASP A 36 2.56 -9.39 -22.93
C ASP A 36 3.89 -10.15 -22.97
N LEU A 37 3.83 -11.49 -22.98
CA LEU A 37 5.01 -12.34 -22.96
C LEU A 37 5.63 -12.47 -24.35
N ILE A 38 6.89 -12.05 -24.48
CA ILE A 38 7.68 -12.18 -25.70
C ILE A 38 8.94 -13.01 -25.45
N LYS A 39 9.48 -13.62 -26.49
CA LYS A 39 10.68 -14.46 -26.43
C LYS A 39 11.80 -13.87 -27.28
N VAL A 40 13.04 -14.00 -26.84
CA VAL A 40 14.21 -13.61 -27.64
C VAL A 40 14.18 -14.34 -28.97
N GLY A 41 14.39 -13.62 -30.08
CA GLY A 41 14.25 -14.12 -31.44
C GLY A 41 12.83 -14.12 -32.01
N GLN A 42 11.83 -13.77 -31.24
CA GLN A 42 10.46 -13.62 -31.73
C GLN A 42 10.37 -12.42 -32.68
N LYS A 43 9.76 -12.64 -33.87
CA LYS A 43 9.43 -11.56 -34.79
C LYS A 43 8.10 -10.92 -34.39
N LEU A 44 8.11 -9.61 -34.21
CA LEU A 44 6.94 -8.80 -33.93
C LEU A 44 6.69 -7.84 -35.09
N ARG A 45 5.48 -7.86 -35.63
CA ARG A 45 5.01 -6.86 -36.59
C ARG A 45 4.68 -5.58 -35.85
N ILE A 46 5.33 -4.47 -36.20
CA ILE A 46 5.06 -3.15 -35.67
C ILE A 46 4.05 -2.46 -36.61
N PRO A 47 2.87 -2.06 -36.11
CA PRO A 47 1.86 -1.45 -36.96
C PRO A 47 2.33 -0.09 -37.50
N SER A 48 1.99 0.20 -38.73
CA SER A 48 2.25 1.50 -39.35
C SER A 48 1.34 2.58 -38.76
N ARG A 49 1.72 3.85 -38.96
CA ARG A 49 0.90 4.98 -38.48
C ARG A 49 -0.52 4.98 -39.02
N ALA A 50 -0.71 4.53 -40.26
CA ALA A 50 -2.04 4.41 -40.89
C ALA A 50 -2.89 3.29 -40.22
N GLU A 51 -2.26 2.18 -39.86
CA GLU A 51 -2.92 1.09 -39.14
C GLU A 51 -3.25 1.50 -37.69
N VAL A 52 -2.37 2.24 -37.03
CA VAL A 52 -2.61 2.80 -35.71
C VAL A 52 -3.78 3.78 -35.71
N GLU A 53 -3.90 4.61 -36.74
CA GLU A 53 -5.02 5.53 -36.92
C GLU A 53 -6.36 4.79 -37.17
N ALA A 54 -6.32 3.69 -37.94
CA ALA A 54 -7.49 2.84 -38.17
C ALA A 54 -7.92 2.03 -36.92
N MET A 55 -7.06 1.84 -35.95
CA MET A 55 -7.34 1.18 -34.65
C MET A 55 -8.00 2.11 -33.61
N LYS A 56 -8.09 3.42 -33.91
CA LYS A 56 -8.82 4.37 -33.04
C LYS A 56 -10.32 4.13 -33.20
N PRO A 57 -11.10 4.11 -32.12
CA PRO A 57 -12.55 4.10 -32.25
C PRO A 57 -13.00 5.33 -33.05
N PRO A 58 -14.03 5.22 -33.89
CA PRO A 58 -14.52 6.36 -34.68
C PRO A 58 -14.95 7.49 -33.72
N PRO A 59 -14.72 8.77 -34.12
CA PRO A 59 -15.17 9.90 -33.32
C PRO A 59 -16.70 9.83 -33.17
N PRO A 60 -17.26 10.29 -32.04
CA PRO A 60 -18.70 10.32 -31.86
C PRO A 60 -19.36 11.12 -32.98
N VAL A 61 -20.25 10.47 -33.74
CA VAL A 61 -21.06 11.14 -34.78
C VAL A 61 -22.05 12.03 -34.05
N GLU A 62 -21.94 13.34 -34.21
CA GLU A 62 -22.98 14.29 -33.84
C GLU A 62 -24.28 13.95 -34.58
N LYS A 63 -25.23 13.35 -33.87
CA LYS A 63 -26.60 13.21 -34.34
C LYS A 63 -27.35 14.50 -34.07
N LYS A 64 -27.78 15.17 -35.15
CA LYS A 64 -28.79 16.23 -35.10
C LYS A 64 -30.02 15.76 -34.33
N GLU A 65 -30.47 16.64 -33.44
CA GLU A 65 -31.71 16.53 -32.70
C GLU A 65 -32.93 16.31 -33.61
N GLU A 66 -33.59 15.16 -33.47
CA GLU A 66 -35.02 15.03 -33.75
C GLU A 66 -35.75 14.71 -32.45
N ALA A 67 -36.81 15.47 -32.22
CA ALA A 67 -37.51 15.54 -30.98
C ALA A 67 -38.41 14.31 -30.71
N LYS A 68 -38.29 13.79 -29.43
CA LYS A 68 -39.32 13.10 -28.62
C LYS A 68 -39.60 11.61 -28.87
N PRO A 69 -39.87 10.83 -27.78
CA PRO A 69 -40.44 11.19 -26.48
C PRO A 69 -39.55 10.89 -25.28
N THR A 70 -39.77 11.68 -24.26
CA THR A 70 -39.21 11.56 -22.91
C THR A 70 -39.47 10.18 -22.27
N VAL A 71 -38.50 9.29 -22.36
CA VAL A 71 -38.35 8.23 -21.39
C VAL A 71 -37.22 8.67 -20.46
N SER A 72 -37.58 9.02 -19.26
CA SER A 72 -36.65 9.28 -18.16
C SER A 72 -35.83 8.03 -17.90
N VAL A 73 -34.69 7.88 -18.58
CA VAL A 73 -33.63 6.97 -18.15
C VAL A 73 -33.01 7.64 -16.95
N LYS A 74 -33.41 7.20 -15.75
CA LYS A 74 -32.69 7.49 -14.52
C LYS A 74 -31.21 7.23 -14.81
N ALA A 75 -30.39 8.29 -14.69
CA ALA A 75 -28.95 8.17 -14.58
C ALA A 75 -28.64 7.01 -13.62
N PRO A 76 -27.58 6.22 -13.86
CA PRO A 76 -27.12 5.25 -12.85
C PRO A 76 -27.04 6.06 -11.56
N LYS A 77 -27.83 5.68 -10.57
CA LYS A 77 -27.69 6.22 -9.23
C LYS A 77 -26.21 5.97 -8.92
N GLU A 78 -25.46 7.07 -8.85
CA GLU A 78 -24.26 7.11 -8.06
C GLU A 78 -24.64 6.36 -6.79
N GLU A 79 -24.08 5.14 -6.59
CA GLU A 79 -24.24 4.44 -5.33
C GLU A 79 -23.66 5.42 -4.32
N VAL A 80 -24.55 6.16 -3.70
CA VAL A 80 -24.23 6.94 -2.51
C VAL A 80 -23.72 5.90 -1.55
N ARG A 81 -22.38 5.76 -1.51
CA ARG A 81 -21.72 4.97 -0.47
C ARG A 81 -22.37 5.46 0.80
N PRO A 82 -23.02 4.58 1.59
CA PRO A 82 -23.66 5.03 2.81
C PRO A 82 -22.60 5.82 3.55
N ALA A 83 -22.88 7.12 3.75
CA ALA A 83 -22.03 7.96 4.58
C ALA A 83 -21.79 7.15 5.83
N LEU A 84 -20.51 6.90 6.16
CA LEU A 84 -20.11 6.10 7.31
C LEU A 84 -20.77 6.74 8.51
N THR A 85 -21.98 6.27 8.82
CA THR A 85 -22.78 6.82 9.92
C THR A 85 -21.97 6.50 11.15
N ALA A 86 -21.39 7.51 11.75
CA ALA A 86 -20.68 7.37 13.00
C ALA A 86 -21.66 6.74 13.98
N VAL A 87 -21.44 5.46 14.29
CA VAL A 87 -22.25 4.79 15.28
C VAL A 87 -21.98 5.48 16.60
N LYS A 88 -22.96 6.22 17.12
CA LYS A 88 -22.89 6.75 18.48
C LYS A 88 -22.94 5.56 19.42
N TYR A 89 -21.77 5.11 19.85
CA TYR A 89 -21.71 4.12 20.91
C TYR A 89 -22.27 4.76 22.18
N THR A 90 -23.40 4.29 22.62
CA THR A 90 -23.92 4.61 23.96
C THR A 90 -23.09 3.94 25.04
N ARG A 91 -22.32 2.90 24.70
CA ARG A 91 -21.43 2.19 25.59
C ARG A 91 -20.30 1.52 24.80
N ILE A 92 -19.05 1.86 25.09
CA ILE A 92 -17.89 1.12 24.61
C ILE A 92 -17.80 -0.19 25.41
N PRO A 93 -17.81 -1.37 24.75
CA PRO A 93 -17.99 -2.64 25.45
C PRO A 93 -16.78 -3.14 26.23
N ASN A 94 -15.66 -2.41 26.18
CA ASN A 94 -14.38 -2.83 26.73
C ASN A 94 -13.65 -1.68 27.42
N GLU A 95 -13.14 -1.92 28.63
CA GLU A 95 -12.43 -0.89 29.40
C GLU A 95 -11.16 -0.37 28.71
N GLU A 96 -10.45 -1.22 27.99
CA GLU A 96 -9.29 -0.83 27.20
C GLU A 96 -9.67 0.17 26.11
N ALA A 97 -10.76 -0.13 25.38
CA ALA A 97 -11.29 0.78 24.36
C ALA A 97 -11.75 2.11 24.98
N GLN A 98 -12.35 2.07 26.18
CA GLN A 98 -12.76 3.29 26.90
C GLN A 98 -11.56 4.15 27.28
N ARG A 99 -10.53 3.54 27.86
CA ARG A 99 -9.30 4.24 28.26
C ARG A 99 -8.56 4.86 27.08
N ALA A 100 -8.53 4.15 25.94
CA ALA A 100 -7.83 4.59 24.75
C ALA A 100 -8.64 5.55 23.86
N THR A 101 -9.93 5.81 24.17
CA THR A 101 -10.86 6.52 23.26
C THR A 101 -10.30 7.84 22.74
N GLN A 102 -9.79 8.70 23.60
CA GLN A 102 -9.31 10.03 23.21
C GLN A 102 -8.08 9.94 22.30
N VAL A 103 -7.13 9.08 22.64
CA VAL A 103 -5.91 8.89 21.85
C VAL A 103 -6.25 8.29 20.49
N VAL A 104 -7.07 7.22 20.45
CA VAL A 104 -7.48 6.57 19.20
C VAL A 104 -8.25 7.54 18.30
N GLN A 105 -9.10 8.37 18.88
CA GLN A 105 -9.84 9.38 18.13
C GLN A 105 -8.90 10.37 17.44
N THR A 106 -7.86 10.83 18.14
CA THR A 106 -6.84 11.71 17.57
C THR A 106 -5.97 10.98 16.54
N GLN A 107 -5.54 9.73 16.83
CA GLN A 107 -4.79 8.91 15.87
C GLN A 107 -5.58 8.67 14.58
N ALA A 108 -6.86 8.31 14.68
CA ALA A 108 -7.74 8.10 13.54
C ALA A 108 -7.98 9.39 12.74
N TYR A 109 -8.11 10.53 13.40
CA TYR A 109 -8.21 11.83 12.73
C TYR A 109 -6.94 12.14 11.93
N LEU A 110 -5.78 12.05 12.56
CA LEU A 110 -4.49 12.32 11.92
C LEU A 110 -4.24 11.36 10.76
N ASP A 111 -4.57 10.09 10.93
CA ASP A 111 -4.47 9.08 9.87
C ASP A 111 -5.29 9.48 8.63
N ARG A 112 -6.56 9.89 8.80
CA ARG A 112 -7.40 10.37 7.69
C ARG A 112 -6.80 11.59 6.97
N LYS A 113 -6.02 12.39 7.66
CA LYS A 113 -5.34 13.58 7.11
C LYS A 113 -3.96 13.27 6.54
N LEU A 114 -3.54 12.00 6.50
CA LEU A 114 -2.19 11.56 6.11
C LEU A 114 -1.07 12.10 7.02
N PHE A 115 -1.39 12.36 8.28
CA PHE A 115 -0.43 12.59 9.34
C PHE A 115 -0.41 11.36 10.25
N SER A 116 -0.01 10.24 9.67
CA SER A 116 -0.07 8.92 10.31
C SER A 116 0.85 8.84 11.53
N THR A 117 0.36 8.19 12.56
CA THR A 117 1.16 7.85 13.75
C THR A 117 1.81 6.46 13.64
N GLY A 118 1.66 5.80 12.49
CA GLY A 118 1.87 4.37 12.33
C GLY A 118 0.64 3.57 12.76
N PRO A 119 0.78 2.28 13.04
CA PRO A 119 -0.36 1.47 13.46
C PRO A 119 -1.03 2.04 14.71
N ILE A 120 -2.32 2.33 14.60
CA ILE A 120 -3.12 2.84 15.72
C ILE A 120 -3.10 1.81 16.85
N ASP A 121 -2.71 2.23 18.04
CA ASP A 121 -2.49 1.37 19.20
C ASP A 121 -3.09 1.91 20.51
N GLY A 122 -3.65 3.12 20.45
CA GLY A 122 -4.20 3.82 21.60
C GLY A 122 -3.14 4.39 22.57
N SER A 123 -1.86 4.43 22.14
CA SER A 123 -0.77 4.92 22.97
C SER A 123 -0.44 6.39 22.70
N ASP A 124 -0.30 7.18 23.75
CA ASP A 124 0.14 8.57 23.67
C ASP A 124 1.66 8.64 23.70
N GLY A 125 2.30 8.00 22.71
CA GLY A 125 3.75 7.92 22.59
C GLY A 125 4.35 9.03 21.73
N SER A 126 5.69 9.00 21.58
CA SER A 126 6.44 10.01 20.81
C SER A 126 5.99 10.17 19.37
N MET A 127 5.60 9.08 18.69
CA MET A 127 5.10 9.12 17.32
C MET A 127 3.76 9.87 17.24
N HIS A 128 2.85 9.62 18.20
CA HIS A 128 1.58 10.33 18.31
C HIS A 128 1.80 11.83 18.53
N GLN A 129 2.62 12.20 19.48
CA GLN A 129 2.93 13.60 19.78
C GLN A 129 3.62 14.31 18.61
N ALA A 130 4.54 13.62 17.92
CA ALA A 130 5.20 14.17 16.73
C ALA A 130 4.24 14.39 15.55
N ALA A 131 3.26 13.50 15.33
CA ALA A 131 2.24 13.66 14.34
C ALA A 131 1.30 14.83 14.64
N ILE A 132 0.87 14.99 15.91
CA ILE A 132 0.11 16.14 16.40
C ILE A 132 0.87 17.45 16.13
N ALA A 133 2.14 17.53 16.54
CA ALA A 133 2.95 18.72 16.39
C ALA A 133 3.10 19.12 14.90
N ALA A 134 3.34 18.14 14.02
CA ALA A 134 3.48 18.37 12.60
C ALA A 134 2.16 18.86 11.98
N TYR A 135 1.04 18.26 12.37
CA TYR A 135 -0.26 18.69 11.87
C TYR A 135 -0.61 20.10 12.33
N LYS A 136 -0.38 20.44 13.61
CA LYS A 136 -0.55 21.80 14.13
C LYS A 136 0.29 22.82 13.37
N ALA A 137 1.53 22.50 13.07
CA ALA A 137 2.42 23.37 12.32
C ALA A 137 1.97 23.58 10.87
N ALA A 138 1.47 22.53 10.23
CA ALA A 138 1.00 22.58 8.85
C ALA A 138 -0.36 23.27 8.68
N TYR A 139 -1.21 23.19 9.70
CA TYR A 139 -2.61 23.66 9.69
C TYR A 139 -2.95 24.43 10.96
N PRO A 140 -2.30 25.56 11.23
CA PRO A 140 -2.44 26.28 12.50
C PRO A 140 -3.84 26.84 12.74
N ASN A 141 -4.63 27.06 11.66
CA ASN A 141 -5.95 27.67 11.73
C ASN A 141 -7.11 26.66 11.56
N GLU A 142 -6.81 25.39 11.33
CA GLU A 142 -7.86 24.38 11.09
C GLU A 142 -8.36 23.70 12.37
N LEU A 143 -7.66 23.89 13.50
CA LEU A 143 -7.94 23.17 14.74
C LEU A 143 -8.01 24.10 15.93
N GLU A 144 -9.20 24.29 16.44
CA GLU A 144 -9.35 24.64 17.86
C GLU A 144 -9.07 23.37 18.68
N TRP A 145 -8.04 23.42 19.47
CA TRP A 145 -7.69 22.32 20.37
C TRP A 145 -8.37 22.54 21.70
N VAL A 146 -9.39 21.74 21.97
CA VAL A 146 -9.97 21.63 23.31
C VAL A 146 -8.89 20.99 24.19
N ASP A 147 -8.51 21.59 25.30
CA ASP A 147 -7.49 21.10 26.24
C ASP A 147 -6.03 21.00 25.69
N GLY A 148 -5.72 21.57 24.55
CA GLY A 148 -4.39 21.54 23.96
C GLY A 148 -3.94 20.18 23.39
N LYS A 149 -4.75 19.12 23.56
CA LYS A 149 -4.44 17.73 23.14
C LYS A 149 -5.44 17.16 22.16
N THR A 150 -6.70 17.53 22.27
CA THR A 150 -7.80 16.98 21.47
C THR A 150 -8.32 18.02 20.48
N PRO A 151 -8.31 17.76 19.17
CA PRO A 151 -8.89 18.66 18.18
C PRO A 151 -10.41 18.79 18.35
N ALA A 152 -10.96 19.99 18.34
CA ALA A 152 -12.41 20.23 18.44
C ALA A 152 -13.20 19.58 17.29
N VAL A 153 -12.59 19.47 16.12
CA VAL A 153 -13.16 18.84 14.89
C VAL A 153 -13.45 17.34 15.07
N ILE A 154 -12.97 16.72 16.11
CA ILE A 154 -13.26 15.31 16.44
C ILE A 154 -14.76 15.04 16.60
N VAL A 155 -15.52 16.06 17.01
CA VAL A 155 -16.98 15.96 17.15
C VAL A 155 -17.66 15.66 15.81
N GLU A 156 -17.11 16.16 14.70
CA GLU A 156 -17.64 15.94 13.34
C GLU A 156 -17.27 14.56 12.77
N MET A 157 -16.19 13.94 13.23
CA MET A 157 -15.76 12.63 12.75
C MET A 157 -16.62 11.46 13.21
N GLY A 158 -17.51 11.67 14.18
CA GLY A 158 -18.10 10.59 14.94
C GLY A 158 -17.12 9.99 15.95
N GLY A 159 -17.48 8.89 16.62
CA GLY A 159 -16.66 8.31 17.69
C GLY A 159 -15.27 7.83 17.26
N ALA A 160 -14.43 7.51 18.23
CA ALA A 160 -13.09 6.93 18.01
C ALA A 160 -13.13 5.58 17.30
N TYR A 161 -14.24 4.87 17.43
CA TYR A 161 -14.43 3.51 16.95
C TYR A 161 -15.65 3.38 16.07
N ARG A 162 -15.66 2.30 15.28
CA ARG A 162 -16.80 1.82 14.49
C ARG A 162 -16.88 0.30 14.56
N GLU A 163 -18.03 -0.25 14.18
CA GLU A 163 -18.20 -1.69 14.03
C GLU A 163 -17.82 -2.15 12.63
N TYR A 164 -17.26 -3.35 12.57
CA TYR A 164 -16.97 -4.04 11.33
C TYR A 164 -17.37 -5.51 11.44
N THR A 165 -18.22 -5.96 10.55
CA THR A 165 -18.59 -7.38 10.46
C THR A 165 -17.75 -8.04 9.38
N LEU A 166 -17.01 -9.09 9.73
CA LEU A 166 -16.18 -9.85 8.80
C LEU A 166 -17.06 -10.52 7.74
N ARG A 167 -16.78 -10.26 6.47
CA ARG A 167 -17.60 -10.66 5.33
C ARG A 167 -17.02 -11.89 4.65
N ALA A 168 -17.85 -12.60 3.86
CA ALA A 168 -17.40 -13.78 3.12
C ALA A 168 -16.28 -13.45 2.10
N GLU A 169 -16.41 -12.31 1.41
CA GLU A 169 -15.40 -11.85 0.43
C GLU A 169 -14.04 -11.53 1.04
N ASP A 170 -13.97 -11.20 2.33
CA ASP A 170 -12.70 -10.89 3.00
C ASP A 170 -11.78 -12.11 3.08
N PHE A 171 -12.37 -13.31 3.12
CA PHE A 171 -11.62 -14.55 3.26
C PHE A 171 -10.77 -14.92 2.05
N ARG A 172 -10.98 -14.30 0.90
CA ARG A 172 -10.07 -14.46 -0.25
C ARG A 172 -8.66 -13.93 0.03
N TRP A 173 -8.53 -13.02 1.00
CA TRP A 173 -7.26 -12.42 1.41
C TRP A 173 -6.60 -13.12 2.60
N ILE A 174 -7.28 -14.10 3.21
CA ILE A 174 -6.86 -14.77 4.45
C ILE A 174 -6.47 -16.22 4.15
N ALA A 175 -5.34 -16.67 4.68
CA ALA A 175 -4.85 -18.03 4.50
C ALA A 175 -5.83 -19.10 5.04
N GLY A 176 -5.88 -20.26 4.38
CA GLY A 176 -6.59 -21.44 4.87
C GLY A 176 -8.06 -21.54 4.51
N GLN A 177 -8.61 -20.63 3.68
CA GLN A 177 -10.00 -20.71 3.21
C GLN A 177 -10.08 -20.62 1.68
N SER A 178 -10.54 -21.70 1.05
CA SER A 178 -10.99 -21.87 -0.34
C SER A 178 -10.28 -21.06 -1.45
N GLY A 179 -9.40 -21.71 -2.19
CA GLY A 179 -9.01 -21.29 -3.55
C GLY A 179 -7.70 -20.52 -3.70
N SER A 180 -7.13 -19.95 -2.67
CA SER A 180 -5.75 -19.48 -2.69
C SER A 180 -4.83 -20.68 -2.44
N GLY A 181 -3.86 -20.94 -3.34
CA GLY A 181 -2.89 -22.01 -3.21
C GLY A 181 -1.93 -21.89 -2.03
N GLY A 182 -2.43 -21.43 -0.89
CA GLY A 182 -1.74 -21.38 0.37
C GLY A 182 -1.76 -22.74 1.05
N ALA A 183 -0.65 -23.15 1.62
CA ALA A 183 -0.50 -24.39 2.37
C ALA A 183 -1.66 -24.56 3.37
N LYS A 184 -2.32 -25.73 3.31
CA LYS A 184 -3.37 -26.10 4.26
C LYS A 184 -2.75 -26.21 5.65
N THR A 185 -3.06 -25.27 6.54
CA THR A 185 -2.80 -25.47 7.96
C THR A 185 -3.78 -26.52 8.47
N SER A 186 -3.30 -27.73 8.73
CA SER A 186 -4.12 -28.83 9.25
C SER A 186 -4.48 -28.54 10.69
N GLY A 187 -5.78 -28.26 10.91
CA GLY A 187 -6.31 -28.03 12.25
C GLY A 187 -6.24 -29.25 13.13
N LYS A 188 -5.25 -29.36 13.96
CA LYS A 188 -5.27 -30.01 15.28
C LYS A 188 -4.23 -29.33 16.14
N GLY A 189 -4.66 -28.48 17.05
CA GLY A 189 -4.07 -28.08 18.35
C GLY A 189 -2.55 -27.97 18.57
N GLY A 190 -1.71 -28.13 17.56
CA GLY A 190 -0.28 -27.91 17.58
C GLY A 190 0.03 -26.62 16.83
N LYS A 191 0.99 -25.82 17.28
CA LYS A 191 1.57 -24.74 16.47
C LYS A 191 2.20 -25.39 15.24
N ASP A 192 1.53 -25.31 14.08
CA ASP A 192 2.18 -25.67 12.83
C ASP A 192 3.42 -24.75 12.68
N PRO A 193 4.57 -25.29 12.31
CA PRO A 193 5.75 -24.47 12.07
C PRO A 193 5.45 -23.45 10.98
N ASP A 194 6.00 -22.26 11.12
CA ASP A 194 5.87 -21.22 10.07
C ASP A 194 6.32 -21.82 8.73
N PRO A 195 5.61 -21.50 7.63
CA PRO A 195 5.95 -22.06 6.32
C PRO A 195 7.38 -21.67 5.92
N THR A 196 8.11 -22.62 5.37
CA THR A 196 9.48 -22.37 4.86
C THR A 196 9.45 -21.44 3.66
N TRP A 197 10.56 -20.76 3.38
CA TRP A 197 10.70 -19.91 2.20
C TRP A 197 10.43 -20.64 0.88
N GLU A 198 10.78 -21.91 0.80
CA GLU A 198 10.48 -22.75 -0.35
C GLU A 198 8.97 -22.94 -0.52
N GLN A 199 8.27 -23.24 0.58
CA GLN A 199 6.81 -23.34 0.57
C GLN A 199 6.14 -22.02 0.18
N LEU A 200 6.67 -20.89 0.67
CA LEU A 200 6.16 -19.56 0.31
C LEU A 200 6.42 -19.24 -1.16
N SER A 201 7.58 -19.63 -1.73
CA SER A 201 7.94 -19.36 -3.11
C SER A 201 7.16 -20.18 -4.14
N THR A 202 6.60 -21.33 -3.75
CA THR A 202 5.74 -22.16 -4.63
C THR A 202 4.32 -21.62 -4.76
N GLY A 203 3.90 -20.70 -3.88
CA GLY A 203 2.59 -20.07 -3.93
C GLY A 203 2.46 -19.06 -5.06
N THR A 204 1.23 -18.64 -5.34
CA THR A 204 0.92 -17.56 -6.30
C THR A 204 0.64 -16.23 -5.61
N PHE A 205 0.37 -16.26 -4.32
CA PHE A 205 -0.02 -15.11 -3.50
C PHE A 205 0.33 -15.37 -2.02
N LEU A 206 0.73 -14.32 -1.29
CA LEU A 206 1.01 -14.36 0.15
C LEU A 206 -0.13 -13.66 0.91
N PRO A 207 -1.17 -14.40 1.32
CA PRO A 207 -2.33 -13.85 2.01
C PRO A 207 -2.00 -13.45 3.45
N TYR A 208 -2.90 -12.73 4.12
CA TYR A 208 -2.86 -12.57 5.57
C TYR A 208 -2.92 -13.93 6.27
N ARG A 209 -2.15 -14.07 7.34
CA ARG A 209 -2.11 -15.31 8.14
C ARG A 209 -3.38 -15.55 8.94
N SER A 210 -4.10 -14.48 9.26
CA SER A 210 -5.32 -14.55 10.07
C SER A 210 -6.31 -13.43 9.76
N ALA A 211 -7.56 -13.62 10.16
CA ALA A 211 -8.57 -12.57 10.11
C ALA A 211 -8.22 -11.38 11.03
N TRP A 212 -7.49 -11.61 12.11
CA TRP A 212 -7.00 -10.55 12.99
C TRP A 212 -6.00 -9.64 12.29
N GLU A 213 -5.04 -10.21 11.59
CA GLU A 213 -4.06 -9.46 10.79
C GLU A 213 -4.74 -8.67 9.67
N TYR A 214 -5.67 -9.31 8.93
CA TYR A 214 -6.46 -8.66 7.89
C TYR A 214 -7.24 -7.45 8.42
N VAL A 215 -7.99 -7.63 9.52
CA VAL A 215 -8.81 -6.54 10.09
C VAL A 215 -7.92 -5.45 10.67
N ALA A 216 -6.80 -5.80 11.29
CA ALA A 216 -5.86 -4.82 11.82
C ALA A 216 -5.29 -3.92 10.71
N GLU A 217 -4.83 -4.50 9.60
CA GLU A 217 -4.32 -3.74 8.47
C GLU A 217 -5.42 -2.93 7.77
N ARG A 218 -6.60 -3.53 7.58
CA ARG A 218 -7.76 -2.86 7.00
C ARG A 218 -8.15 -1.58 7.74
N PHE A 219 -7.97 -1.55 9.06
CA PHE A 219 -8.32 -0.42 9.93
C PHE A 219 -7.11 0.24 10.56
N HIS A 220 -5.95 0.11 9.93
CA HIS A 220 -4.72 0.82 10.23
C HIS A 220 -4.25 0.70 11.69
N CYS A 221 -4.54 -0.41 12.35
CA CYS A 221 -4.20 -0.59 13.75
C CYS A 221 -3.24 -1.76 13.99
N SER A 222 -2.62 -1.80 15.16
CA SER A 222 -1.84 -2.96 15.55
C SER A 222 -2.75 -4.13 15.92
N GLU A 223 -2.35 -5.34 15.51
CA GLU A 223 -3.11 -6.55 15.84
C GLU A 223 -3.25 -6.73 17.36
N GLY A 224 -2.20 -6.42 18.12
CA GLY A 224 -2.22 -6.48 19.58
C GLY A 224 -3.29 -5.55 20.18
N PHE A 225 -3.41 -4.32 19.70
CA PHE A 225 -4.46 -3.40 20.12
C PHE A 225 -5.84 -3.89 19.72
N LEU A 226 -6.01 -4.32 18.46
CA LEU A 226 -7.29 -4.86 17.99
C LEU A 226 -7.78 -6.02 18.85
N ARG A 227 -6.90 -6.94 19.24
CA ARG A 227 -7.23 -8.05 20.14
C ARG A 227 -7.63 -7.59 21.53
N ARG A 228 -6.96 -6.59 22.07
CA ARG A 228 -7.29 -6.04 23.41
C ARG A 228 -8.68 -5.42 23.45
N ILE A 229 -9.03 -4.59 22.46
CA ILE A 229 -10.36 -3.94 22.40
C ILE A 229 -11.48 -4.91 21.99
N ASN A 230 -11.15 -6.08 21.44
CA ASN A 230 -12.09 -7.15 21.07
C ASN A 230 -11.90 -8.41 21.92
N SER A 231 -11.58 -8.26 23.18
CA SER A 231 -11.30 -9.38 24.10
C SER A 231 -12.45 -10.37 24.29
N VAL A 232 -13.65 -10.03 23.84
CA VAL A 232 -14.83 -10.90 23.80
C VAL A 232 -14.76 -11.96 22.68
N VAL A 233 -13.98 -11.71 21.63
CA VAL A 233 -13.79 -12.65 20.51
C VAL A 233 -12.75 -13.70 20.90
N LYS A 234 -13.20 -14.79 21.51
CA LYS A 234 -12.32 -15.87 22.04
C LYS A 234 -11.95 -16.93 21.01
N SER A 235 -12.80 -17.14 20.01
CA SER A 235 -12.60 -18.14 18.96
C SER A 235 -11.93 -17.52 17.73
N THR A 236 -11.45 -18.38 16.82
CA THR A 236 -11.00 -17.93 15.49
C THR A 236 -12.14 -17.20 14.79
N PRO A 237 -11.91 -15.94 14.35
CA PRO A 237 -12.93 -15.17 13.66
C PRO A 237 -13.38 -15.85 12.36
N LYS A 238 -14.70 -15.81 12.11
CA LYS A 238 -15.36 -16.36 10.93
C LYS A 238 -16.32 -15.34 10.33
N VAL A 239 -16.89 -15.63 9.18
CA VAL A 239 -17.93 -14.78 8.56
C VAL A 239 -18.99 -14.43 9.60
N GLY A 240 -19.34 -13.16 9.68
CA GLY A 240 -20.29 -12.63 10.66
C GLY A 240 -19.66 -12.23 12.02
N THR A 241 -18.35 -12.48 12.24
CA THR A 241 -17.69 -11.97 13.45
C THR A 241 -17.67 -10.46 13.45
N LEU A 242 -18.18 -9.86 14.53
CA LEU A 242 -18.22 -8.42 14.74
C LEU A 242 -16.96 -7.95 15.47
N PHE A 243 -16.34 -6.91 14.95
CA PHE A 243 -15.18 -6.24 15.52
C PHE A 243 -15.48 -4.79 15.86
N LEU A 244 -14.95 -4.32 16.96
CA LEU A 244 -14.74 -2.91 17.25
C LEU A 244 -13.40 -2.52 16.61
N VAL A 245 -13.39 -1.47 15.77
CA VAL A 245 -12.20 -1.04 15.04
C VAL A 245 -12.03 0.47 15.11
N PRO A 246 -10.81 1.03 14.94
CA PRO A 246 -10.63 2.46 14.82
C PRO A 246 -11.45 3.07 13.68
N ASN A 247 -11.95 4.29 13.89
CA ASN A 247 -12.77 4.99 12.90
C ASN A 247 -11.91 5.66 11.81
N VAL A 248 -11.18 4.87 11.05
CA VAL A 248 -10.40 5.31 9.87
C VAL A 248 -11.13 4.98 8.57
N GLU A 249 -10.67 5.55 7.45
CA GLU A 249 -11.06 5.07 6.12
C GLU A 249 -10.45 3.69 5.90
N PRO A 250 -11.25 2.64 5.61
CA PRO A 250 -10.71 1.30 5.50
C PRO A 250 -9.71 1.15 4.34
N PHE A 251 -8.61 0.47 4.60
CA PHE A 251 -7.70 0.07 3.54
C PHE A 251 -8.32 -1.03 2.67
N GLU A 252 -8.52 -0.73 1.39
CA GLU A 252 -9.12 -1.64 0.41
C GLU A 252 -8.03 -2.23 -0.46
N ILE A 253 -7.71 -3.51 -0.29
CA ILE A 253 -6.63 -4.19 -1.03
C ILE A 253 -6.88 -4.19 -2.54
N ASP A 254 -8.13 -4.36 -2.96
CA ASP A 254 -8.49 -4.32 -4.38
C ASP A 254 -8.06 -3.01 -5.03
N LYS A 255 -8.39 -1.90 -4.37
CA LYS A 255 -7.97 -0.56 -4.83
C LYS A 255 -6.47 -0.37 -4.80
N ALA A 256 -5.79 -1.03 -3.83
CA ALA A 256 -4.34 -0.99 -3.76
C ALA A 256 -3.69 -1.73 -4.95
N PHE A 257 -4.38 -2.70 -5.54
CA PHE A 257 -3.90 -3.43 -6.71
C PHE A 257 -4.24 -2.76 -8.05
N GLU A 258 -5.11 -1.77 -8.05
CA GLU A 258 -5.31 -0.92 -9.22
C GLU A 258 -4.05 -0.09 -9.49
N GLU A 259 -3.78 0.22 -10.75
CA GLU A 259 -2.66 1.10 -11.08
C GLU A 259 -2.83 2.44 -10.34
N PRO A 260 -1.78 2.90 -9.66
CA PRO A 260 -1.90 4.13 -8.90
C PRO A 260 -2.17 5.30 -9.85
N VAL A 261 -3.30 5.95 -9.66
CA VAL A 261 -3.57 7.24 -10.27
C VAL A 261 -2.56 8.23 -9.69
N ARG A 262 -1.64 8.69 -10.53
CA ARG A 262 -0.65 9.68 -10.13
C ARG A 262 -1.14 11.05 -10.51
N PRO A 263 -0.96 12.05 -9.65
CA PRO A 263 -1.31 13.41 -9.98
C PRO A 263 -0.45 13.88 -11.15
N GLU A 264 -1.00 14.74 -11.99
CA GLU A 264 -0.23 15.44 -13.00
C GLU A 264 0.82 16.34 -12.34
N VAL A 265 1.92 16.57 -13.05
CA VAL A 265 2.97 17.50 -12.61
C VAL A 265 2.43 18.92 -12.75
N ASP A 266 2.27 19.61 -11.63
CA ASP A 266 1.95 21.02 -11.60
C ASP A 266 3.24 21.83 -11.37
N ALA A 267 3.70 22.54 -12.37
CA ALA A 267 4.93 23.36 -12.27
C ALA A 267 4.80 24.51 -11.25
N ALA A 268 3.56 25.00 -11.01
CA ALA A 268 3.31 26.04 -10.03
C ALA A 268 3.32 25.51 -8.58
N MET A 269 3.05 24.22 -8.40
CA MET A 269 3.03 23.56 -7.10
C MET A 269 3.83 22.25 -7.13
N PRO A 270 5.15 22.31 -7.26
CA PRO A 270 5.99 21.13 -7.35
C PRO A 270 5.86 20.27 -6.11
N VAL A 271 5.89 18.93 -6.31
CA VAL A 271 5.87 17.97 -5.22
C VAL A 271 7.30 17.58 -4.85
N VAL A 272 7.61 17.62 -3.57
CA VAL A 272 8.88 17.17 -3.01
C VAL A 272 8.60 16.22 -1.85
N ALA A 273 9.32 15.12 -1.78
CA ALA A 273 9.30 14.20 -0.67
C ALA A 273 10.61 14.28 0.12
N LYS A 274 10.53 14.19 1.45
CA LYS A 274 11.69 14.22 2.35
C LYS A 274 11.63 13.10 3.36
N VAL A 275 12.75 12.40 3.56
CA VAL A 275 12.92 11.48 4.68
C VAL A 275 13.68 12.20 5.78
N LEU A 276 13.02 12.44 6.90
CA LEU A 276 13.57 13.17 8.05
C LEU A 276 14.02 12.18 9.13
N GLY A 277 15.29 12.29 9.52
CA GLY A 277 15.88 11.46 10.58
C GLY A 277 15.77 9.94 10.34
N GLY A 278 15.37 9.51 9.15
CA GLY A 278 15.14 8.10 8.83
C GLY A 278 13.88 7.49 9.44
N VAL A 279 13.01 8.29 10.03
CA VAL A 279 11.77 7.85 10.71
C VAL A 279 10.49 8.47 10.18
N TRP A 280 10.59 9.55 9.40
CA TRP A 280 9.44 10.23 8.82
C TRP A 280 9.61 10.46 7.33
N LEU A 281 8.58 10.16 6.56
CA LEU A 281 8.43 10.61 5.18
C LEU A 281 7.44 11.76 5.15
N GLU A 282 7.88 12.94 4.72
CA GLU A 282 7.05 14.11 4.45
C GLU A 282 6.86 14.30 2.96
N VAL A 283 5.64 14.67 2.56
CA VAL A 283 5.32 15.09 1.19
C VAL A 283 4.82 16.53 1.25
N ARG A 284 5.45 17.37 0.45
CA ARG A 284 5.08 18.78 0.29
C ARG A 284 4.60 19.04 -1.14
N ARG A 285 3.58 19.88 -1.26
CA ARG A 285 3.13 20.44 -2.54
C ARG A 285 3.31 21.96 -2.46
N GLY A 286 4.29 22.50 -3.18
CA GLY A 286 4.79 23.83 -2.91
C GLY A 286 5.28 23.93 -1.46
N GLU A 287 4.86 24.97 -0.78
CA GLU A 287 5.21 25.18 0.65
C GLU A 287 4.36 24.35 1.62
N LYS A 288 3.23 23.78 1.15
CA LYS A 288 2.28 23.10 2.04
C LYS A 288 2.70 21.65 2.31
N LEU A 289 2.84 21.28 3.58
CA LEU A 289 2.97 19.88 4.01
C LEU A 289 1.61 19.19 3.86
N VAL A 290 1.54 18.17 2.99
CA VAL A 290 0.27 17.48 2.66
C VAL A 290 0.21 16.06 3.21
N ALA A 291 1.37 15.48 3.56
CA ALA A 291 1.43 14.18 4.24
C ALA A 291 2.69 14.07 5.10
N ARG A 292 2.56 13.39 6.22
CA ARG A 292 3.67 12.94 7.06
C ARG A 292 3.35 11.56 7.61
N VAL A 293 4.14 10.58 7.24
CA VAL A 293 3.93 9.19 7.62
C VAL A 293 5.21 8.56 8.16
N PRO A 294 5.12 7.60 9.10
CA PRO A 294 6.29 6.90 9.59
C PRO A 294 6.96 6.08 8.50
N VAL A 295 8.28 6.04 8.55
CA VAL A 295 9.11 5.25 7.65
C VAL A 295 10.24 4.57 8.43
N SER A 296 10.61 3.36 8.00
CA SER A 296 11.87 2.75 8.41
C SER A 296 12.86 2.91 7.27
N ALA A 297 13.93 3.67 7.51
CA ALA A 297 15.00 3.79 6.53
C ALA A 297 15.88 2.55 6.51
N ALA A 298 16.52 2.32 5.37
CA ALA A 298 17.51 1.26 5.21
C ALA A 298 18.66 1.39 6.21
N ARG A 299 19.31 0.26 6.46
CA ARG A 299 20.47 0.17 7.35
C ARG A 299 21.58 1.16 7.01
N PRO A 300 22.47 1.43 7.99
CA PRO A 300 23.59 2.34 7.84
C PRO A 300 24.45 2.19 6.58
N GLY A 301 24.61 0.98 6.02
CA GLY A 301 25.38 0.73 4.79
C GLY A 301 24.73 1.21 3.49
N LEU A 302 23.40 1.41 3.49
CA LEU A 302 22.66 2.05 2.40
C LEU A 302 22.39 3.53 2.69
N ARG A 303 23.05 4.11 3.66
CA ARG A 303 23.00 5.53 4.02
C ARG A 303 23.52 6.40 2.88
N GLY A 304 22.80 6.41 1.81
CA GLY A 304 22.90 7.50 0.91
C GLY A 304 22.08 8.66 1.45
N ARG A 305 22.59 9.44 2.40
CA ARG A 305 22.12 10.82 2.49
C ARG A 305 22.25 11.38 1.11
N GLY A 306 21.15 11.63 0.46
CA GLY A 306 21.19 12.03 -0.94
C GLY A 306 19.81 12.35 -1.45
N THR A 307 19.78 12.63 -2.71
CA THR A 307 18.57 12.93 -3.47
C THR A 307 18.36 11.82 -4.47
N TRP A 308 17.12 11.35 -4.55
CA TRP A 308 16.65 10.40 -5.54
C TRP A 308 15.50 11.01 -6.32
N ARG A 309 15.18 10.38 -7.43
CA ARG A 309 14.00 10.70 -8.23
C ARG A 309 13.10 9.49 -8.29
N ILE A 310 11.80 9.70 -8.09
CA ILE A 310 10.78 8.68 -8.24
C ILE A 310 10.58 8.38 -9.72
N LEU A 311 10.69 7.10 -10.11
CA LEU A 311 10.46 6.65 -11.48
C LEU A 311 9.00 6.23 -11.67
N ASP A 312 8.61 5.15 -11.01
CA ASP A 312 7.29 4.55 -11.13
C ASP A 312 6.91 3.84 -9.84
N ALA A 313 5.69 3.30 -9.78
CA ALA A 313 5.26 2.42 -8.71
C ALA A 313 4.69 1.14 -9.32
N VAL A 314 5.11 0.03 -8.77
CA VAL A 314 4.69 -1.31 -9.15
C VAL A 314 3.72 -1.83 -8.09
N ALA A 315 2.49 -2.13 -8.49
CA ALA A 315 1.56 -2.88 -7.65
C ALA A 315 1.87 -4.39 -7.75
N ARG A 316 1.60 -5.12 -6.67
CA ARG A 316 1.86 -6.57 -6.57
C ARG A 316 3.33 -6.94 -6.82
N PRO A 317 4.29 -6.33 -6.12
CA PRO A 317 5.68 -6.64 -6.35
C PRO A 317 5.97 -8.11 -5.98
N LYS A 318 6.75 -8.77 -6.84
CA LYS A 318 7.41 -10.02 -6.47
C LYS A 318 8.76 -9.67 -5.87
N LEU A 319 9.13 -10.32 -4.78
CA LEU A 319 10.43 -10.10 -4.16
C LEU A 319 11.41 -11.18 -4.60
N VAL A 320 12.45 -10.79 -5.31
CA VAL A 320 13.58 -11.67 -5.60
C VAL A 320 14.56 -11.57 -4.44
N CYS A 321 14.82 -12.70 -3.77
CA CYS A 321 15.74 -12.75 -2.65
C CYS A 321 17.17 -12.67 -3.17
N SER A 322 17.88 -11.58 -2.90
CA SER A 322 19.30 -11.45 -3.18
C SER A 322 20.12 -12.20 -2.12
N GLY A 323 21.34 -12.59 -2.47
CA GLY A 323 22.25 -13.27 -1.53
C GLY A 323 22.56 -12.48 -0.26
N GLU A 324 22.35 -11.15 -0.25
CA GLU A 324 22.48 -10.31 0.95
C GLU A 324 21.43 -10.63 2.03
N TRP A 325 20.27 -11.13 1.63
CA TRP A 325 19.27 -11.66 2.57
C TRP A 325 19.67 -13.01 3.17
N ALA A 326 20.58 -13.72 2.53
CA ALA A 326 21.07 -15.00 3.02
C ALA A 326 21.90 -14.89 4.32
N ASN A 327 22.36 -13.69 4.66
CA ASN A 327 23.05 -13.41 5.92
C ASN A 327 22.44 -12.17 6.58
N PRO A 328 21.19 -12.26 7.12
CA PRO A 328 20.67 -11.16 7.91
C PRO A 328 21.64 -10.93 9.08
N PRO A 329 22.04 -9.69 9.38
CA PRO A 329 22.81 -9.43 10.57
C PRO A 329 21.98 -9.91 11.76
N LYS A 330 22.63 -10.56 12.70
CA LYS A 330 22.03 -11.00 13.96
C LYS A 330 21.23 -9.83 14.54
N PRO A 331 19.94 -10.02 14.89
CA PRO A 331 19.19 -8.97 15.55
C PRO A 331 19.99 -8.56 16.79
N ALA A 332 20.30 -7.28 16.88
CA ALA A 332 20.95 -6.73 18.07
C ALA A 332 19.99 -6.98 19.24
N GLY A 333 20.41 -7.78 20.21
CA GLY A 333 19.68 -8.38 21.29
C GLY A 333 18.44 -7.66 21.75
N VAL A 334 17.29 -8.24 21.46
CA VAL A 334 16.08 -8.05 22.23
C VAL A 334 15.94 -9.33 23.04
N GLY A 335 16.57 -9.34 24.20
CA GLY A 335 16.38 -10.38 25.18
C GLY A 335 14.98 -10.29 25.78
N LEU A 336 14.09 -11.12 25.28
CA LEU A 336 12.92 -11.57 26.00
C LEU A 336 12.84 -13.08 25.79
N GLY A 337 13.48 -13.83 26.68
CA GLY A 337 13.42 -15.29 26.71
C GLY A 337 14.53 -15.97 25.90
N ASN A 338 15.08 -17.04 26.47
CA ASN A 338 16.19 -17.85 25.97
C ASN A 338 15.83 -18.73 24.74
N GLU A 339 15.01 -18.28 23.82
CA GLU A 339 14.79 -18.94 22.56
C GLU A 339 15.47 -18.11 21.46
N GLU A 340 16.59 -18.60 20.94
CA GLU A 340 17.16 -18.13 19.69
C GLU A 340 16.15 -18.42 18.56
N VAL A 341 15.44 -17.38 18.10
CA VAL A 341 14.66 -17.46 16.87
C VAL A 341 15.67 -17.56 15.73
N ILE A 342 15.93 -18.76 15.27
CA ILE A 342 16.74 -19.01 14.06
C ILE A 342 15.90 -18.54 12.88
N VAL A 343 16.12 -17.31 12.42
CA VAL A 343 15.56 -16.83 11.15
C VAL A 343 16.39 -17.48 10.04
N ILE A 344 15.85 -18.53 9.42
CA ILE A 344 16.46 -19.13 8.23
C ILE A 344 16.24 -18.13 7.07
N PRO A 345 17.31 -17.57 6.49
CA PRO A 345 17.16 -16.65 5.37
C PRO A 345 16.64 -17.41 4.13
N PRO A 346 15.91 -16.71 3.23
CA PRO A 346 15.48 -17.33 1.99
C PRO A 346 16.68 -17.70 1.13
N PRO A 347 16.62 -18.83 0.38
CA PRO A 347 17.67 -19.19 -0.55
C PRO A 347 17.85 -18.09 -1.61
N ALA A 348 19.11 -17.82 -1.98
CA ALA A 348 19.42 -16.84 -3.01
C ALA A 348 18.71 -17.20 -4.33
N GLY A 349 18.05 -16.21 -4.94
CA GLY A 349 17.27 -16.40 -6.17
C GLY A 349 15.83 -16.89 -5.96
N ALA A 350 15.38 -17.19 -4.73
CA ALA A 350 13.97 -17.46 -4.46
C ALA A 350 13.12 -16.24 -4.79
N VAL A 351 11.99 -16.49 -5.43
CA VAL A 351 11.02 -15.43 -5.81
C VAL A 351 9.78 -15.59 -4.97
N LEU A 352 9.55 -14.64 -4.05
CA LEU A 352 8.32 -14.59 -3.28
C LEU A 352 7.19 -13.98 -4.10
N PRO A 353 5.99 -14.61 -4.12
CA PRO A 353 4.84 -14.08 -4.82
C PRO A 353 4.30 -12.80 -4.16
N PRO A 354 3.48 -12.01 -4.87
CA PRO A 354 2.87 -10.81 -4.31
C PRO A 354 1.88 -11.13 -3.19
N GLY A 355 1.59 -10.14 -2.37
CA GLY A 355 0.56 -10.23 -1.33
C GLY A 355 0.89 -9.42 -0.09
N PRO A 356 -0.06 -9.26 0.85
CA PRO A 356 0.15 -8.47 2.06
C PRO A 356 1.28 -9.01 2.95
N ASN A 357 1.53 -10.30 2.92
CA ASN A 357 2.64 -10.94 3.63
C ASN A 357 3.94 -11.05 2.83
N ASN A 358 4.03 -10.41 1.64
CA ASN A 358 5.32 -10.20 1.00
C ASN A 358 6.11 -9.14 1.79
N PRO A 359 7.39 -9.36 2.09
CA PRO A 359 8.23 -8.37 2.80
C PRO A 359 8.30 -7.01 2.12
N ALA A 360 8.14 -6.96 0.78
CA ALA A 360 8.04 -5.71 0.02
C ALA A 360 6.64 -5.07 0.09
N GLY A 361 5.67 -5.72 0.73
CA GLY A 361 4.30 -5.26 0.82
C GLY A 361 3.56 -5.29 -0.51
N LEU A 362 2.56 -4.41 -0.63
CA LEU A 362 1.64 -4.36 -1.78
C LEU A 362 2.09 -3.42 -2.89
N PHE A 363 3.05 -2.53 -2.62
CA PHE A 363 3.62 -1.59 -3.58
C PHE A 363 5.13 -1.53 -3.46
N TRP A 364 5.76 -1.29 -4.60
CA TRP A 364 7.16 -0.92 -4.71
C TRP A 364 7.30 0.31 -5.58
N VAL A 365 7.95 1.35 -5.07
CA VAL A 365 8.24 2.59 -5.80
C VAL A 365 9.70 2.59 -6.18
N ASN A 366 9.98 2.58 -7.48
CA ASN A 366 11.33 2.61 -8.01
C ASN A 366 11.96 4.00 -7.85
N LEU A 367 13.20 4.02 -7.42
CA LEU A 367 14.03 5.21 -7.26
C LEU A 367 15.20 5.19 -8.23
N ALA A 368 15.65 6.36 -8.65
CA ALA A 368 16.85 6.56 -9.48
C ALA A 368 17.73 7.66 -8.94
N LYS A 369 18.98 7.71 -9.36
CA LYS A 369 19.93 8.79 -9.05
C LYS A 369 20.01 9.79 -10.21
N GLY A 370 19.89 11.07 -9.89
CA GLY A 370 20.05 12.15 -10.87
C GLY A 370 19.18 11.98 -12.11
N THR A 371 19.75 12.00 -13.29
CA THR A 371 19.07 11.82 -14.59
C THR A 371 19.09 10.38 -15.11
N ASP A 372 19.82 9.46 -14.44
CA ASP A 372 19.87 8.05 -14.82
C ASP A 372 18.47 7.42 -14.68
N PRO A 373 17.90 6.81 -15.73
CA PRO A 373 16.60 6.14 -15.67
C PRO A 373 16.66 4.75 -15.04
N THR A 374 17.84 4.24 -14.70
CA THR A 374 18.02 2.89 -14.16
C THR A 374 17.48 2.82 -12.74
N PRO A 375 16.53 1.92 -12.45
CA PRO A 375 16.06 1.71 -11.10
C PRO A 375 17.17 1.22 -10.18
N LEU A 376 17.20 1.77 -8.97
CA LEU A 376 18.09 1.31 -7.92
C LEU A 376 17.58 -0.01 -7.31
N PRO A 377 18.45 -0.83 -6.69
CA PRO A 377 18.04 -2.08 -6.05
C PRO A 377 17.24 -1.87 -4.76
N TYR A 378 16.89 -0.64 -4.44
CA TYR A 378 16.08 -0.25 -3.29
C TYR A 378 15.08 0.84 -3.67
N GLY A 379 13.98 0.94 -2.91
CA GLY A 379 12.87 1.87 -3.21
C GLY A 379 12.08 2.27 -1.98
N LEU A 380 10.90 2.87 -2.20
CA LEU A 380 9.88 2.94 -1.16
C LEU A 380 9.03 1.67 -1.29
N HIS A 381 8.77 1.00 -0.19
CA HIS A 381 7.99 -0.25 -0.24
C HIS A 381 7.11 -0.44 1.00
N GLY A 382 6.09 -1.29 0.86
CA GLY A 382 5.23 -1.66 1.96
C GLY A 382 5.89 -2.63 2.94
N THR A 383 5.10 -3.20 3.83
CA THR A 383 5.60 -4.17 4.82
C THR A 383 4.53 -5.18 5.19
N SER A 384 4.96 -6.41 5.44
CA SER A 384 4.16 -7.45 6.10
C SER A 384 4.15 -7.34 7.63
N ILE A 385 4.96 -6.44 8.21
CA ILE A 385 5.10 -6.30 9.66
C ILE A 385 4.96 -4.81 10.05
N PRO A 386 3.75 -4.26 10.03
CA PRO A 386 3.53 -2.83 10.35
C PRO A 386 4.03 -2.40 11.73
N GLY A 387 4.00 -3.30 12.72
CA GLY A 387 4.49 -3.04 14.08
C GLY A 387 6.02 -2.83 14.19
N HIS A 388 6.78 -3.10 13.12
CA HIS A 388 8.23 -2.89 13.06
C HIS A 388 8.64 -1.60 12.34
N LEU A 389 7.70 -0.69 12.10
CA LEU A 389 8.06 0.64 11.60
C LEU A 389 8.96 1.38 12.58
N THR A 390 9.79 2.26 12.05
CA THR A 390 10.84 3.02 12.75
C THR A 390 12.04 2.19 13.23
N ARG A 391 12.00 0.86 13.13
CA ARG A 391 13.19 0.04 13.33
C ARG A 391 14.06 0.05 12.05
N GLN A 392 15.36 0.24 12.22
CA GLN A 392 16.32 0.28 11.10
C GLN A 392 16.65 -1.12 10.59
N GLU A 393 15.66 -1.88 10.18
CA GLU A 393 15.80 -3.28 9.75
C GLU A 393 15.52 -3.50 8.26
N SER A 394 15.25 -2.43 7.49
CA SER A 394 14.95 -2.57 6.08
C SER A 394 16.22 -2.68 5.24
N VAL A 395 16.35 -3.72 4.45
CA VAL A 395 17.41 -3.93 3.45
C VAL A 395 16.99 -3.34 2.09
N GLY A 396 15.67 -3.18 1.88
CA GLY A 396 15.06 -2.77 0.60
C GLY A 396 14.91 -1.27 0.37
N GLY A 397 15.37 -0.41 1.28
CA GLY A 397 15.23 1.04 1.16
C GLY A 397 14.37 1.66 2.25
N PHE A 398 13.23 2.22 1.88
CA PHE A 398 12.32 2.95 2.78
C PHE A 398 11.02 2.18 2.95
N ARG A 399 10.79 1.63 4.12
CA ARG A 399 9.64 0.78 4.42
C ARG A 399 8.53 1.58 5.11
N LEU A 400 7.32 1.49 4.58
CA LEU A 400 6.10 2.10 5.11
C LEU A 400 5.05 1.01 5.42
N THR A 401 3.96 1.37 6.10
CA THR A 401 2.77 0.51 6.11
C THR A 401 2.17 0.41 4.72
N ASN A 402 1.47 -0.68 4.41
CA ASN A 402 0.80 -0.83 3.12
C ASN A 402 -0.27 0.25 2.88
N TRP A 403 -1.03 0.59 3.91
CA TRP A 403 -2.08 1.63 3.81
C TRP A 403 -1.52 3.04 3.64
N ASP A 404 -0.42 3.38 4.31
CA ASP A 404 0.21 4.69 4.13
C ASP A 404 0.85 4.81 2.75
N LEU A 405 1.58 3.76 2.32
CA LEU A 405 2.21 3.76 1.01
C LEU A 405 1.18 3.84 -0.13
N ALA A 406 0.06 3.09 -0.03
CA ALA A 406 -1.02 3.14 -1.01
C ALA A 406 -1.61 4.53 -1.19
N ARG A 407 -1.65 5.33 -0.11
CA ARG A 407 -2.13 6.73 -0.16
C ARG A 407 -1.04 7.69 -0.63
N VAL A 408 0.17 7.55 -0.11
CA VAL A 408 1.29 8.44 -0.40
C VAL A 408 1.74 8.33 -1.87
N VAL A 409 1.76 7.12 -2.44
CA VAL A 409 2.16 6.93 -3.85
C VAL A 409 1.28 7.74 -4.82
N ARG A 410 0.04 7.99 -4.45
CA ARG A 410 -0.89 8.83 -5.23
C ARG A 410 -0.62 10.33 -5.12
N LEU A 411 0.25 10.74 -4.21
CA LEU A 411 0.71 12.13 -4.08
C LEU A 411 2.03 12.39 -4.81
N LEU A 412 2.70 11.35 -5.31
CA LEU A 412 4.06 11.40 -5.84
C LEU A 412 4.07 11.23 -7.37
N PRO A 413 4.03 12.32 -8.15
CA PRO A 413 4.24 12.23 -9.60
C PRO A 413 5.59 11.58 -9.96
N VAL A 414 5.67 11.00 -11.15
CA VAL A 414 6.95 10.57 -11.72
C VAL A 414 7.88 11.78 -11.82
N GLY A 415 9.14 11.60 -11.43
CA GLY A 415 10.11 12.67 -11.38
C GLY A 415 10.18 13.42 -10.05
N THR A 416 9.25 13.15 -9.10
CA THR A 416 9.32 13.75 -7.76
C THR A 416 10.67 13.49 -7.12
N GLU A 417 11.25 14.55 -6.58
CA GLU A 417 12.49 14.47 -5.81
C GLU A 417 12.23 13.94 -4.41
N LEU A 418 12.98 12.93 -4.02
CA LEU A 418 13.02 12.38 -2.66
C LEU A 418 14.36 12.74 -2.02
N LYS A 419 14.35 13.51 -0.95
CA LYS A 419 15.55 13.93 -0.21
C LYS A 419 15.61 13.21 1.13
N TRP A 420 16.81 12.78 1.52
CA TRP A 420 17.07 12.32 2.88
C TRP A 420 17.85 13.39 3.65
N GLU A 421 17.22 13.92 4.67
CA GLU A 421 17.77 14.93 5.59
C GLU A 421 18.02 14.37 7.00
#